data_30f348d1df33d91e0aba3faad621f47c
#
_entry.id   30f348d1df33d91e0aba3faad621f47c
#
_cell.length_a   1.000
_cell.length_b   1.000
_cell.length_c   1.000
_cell.angle_alpha   90.00
_cell.angle_beta   90.00
_cell.angle_gamma   90.00
#
_symmetry.space_group_name_H-M   'P 1'
#
loop_
_entity.id
_entity.type
_entity.pdbx_description
1 polymer ?
#
loop_
_entity_poly.entity_id
_entity_poly.type
_entity_poly.pdbx_seq_one_letter_code
_entity_poly.pdbx_strand_id
1 'polypeptide(L)'
;MSAEDTSEADAAEESEPETARAKLFGEWTVTDIEYTDPSTERYITVTPIAHTMGRHADKQFKKSEISIVERLINRLMQTDENTGKKQLATSIVTEAFEIVHERTDENPIQVLVSAVENSAPREETVRLKYGGISVPKAVDVAPQRRVDQALKFLAEGVYGGSFKTTTSAAEALAQQLVGAANDDVQTYAVNQKEEKERVAAAAR
;
A
#
# COMPACT_ATOMS: atom_id res chain seq x y z
N MET A 1 26.52 -50.55 -6.06
CA MET A 1 25.52 -50.04 -5.12
C MET A 1 26.24 -49.02 -4.26
N SER A 2 26.14 -47.78 -4.36
CA SER A 2 25.23 -46.80 -4.91
C SER A 2 25.99 -45.47 -4.83
N ALA A 3 26.17 -44.75 -5.91
CA ALA A 3 26.80 -43.43 -5.95
C ALA A 3 26.05 -42.52 -6.98
N GLU A 4 24.71 -42.67 -7.08
CA GLU A 4 23.89 -41.94 -8.06
C GLU A 4 22.72 -41.15 -7.46
N ASP A 5 22.60 -41.07 -6.12
CA ASP A 5 21.41 -40.50 -5.47
C ASP A 5 21.65 -39.11 -4.80
N THR A 6 22.78 -38.48 -5.04
CA THR A 6 23.11 -37.16 -4.43
C THR A 6 23.17 -35.99 -5.45
N SER A 7 22.94 -36.23 -6.75
CA SER A 7 23.04 -35.17 -7.78
C SER A 7 21.72 -34.56 -8.22
N GLU A 8 20.57 -35.12 -7.84
CA GLU A 8 19.25 -34.57 -8.23
C GLU A 8 18.68 -33.54 -7.25
N ALA A 9 19.19 -33.47 -6.02
CA ALA A 9 18.71 -32.48 -5.04
C ALA A 9 19.36 -31.09 -5.24
N ASP A 10 20.56 -31.00 -5.81
CA ASP A 10 21.27 -29.75 -6.07
C ASP A 10 20.85 -29.04 -7.38
N ALA A 11 20.15 -29.75 -8.28
CA ALA A 11 19.72 -29.20 -9.57
C ALA A 11 18.35 -28.49 -9.51
N ALA A 12 17.62 -28.62 -8.40
CA ALA A 12 16.29 -28.00 -8.25
C ALA A 12 16.33 -26.56 -7.73
N GLU A 13 17.47 -26.09 -7.22
CA GLU A 13 17.60 -24.70 -6.67
C GLU A 13 18.00 -23.65 -7.73
N GLU A 14 18.33 -24.04 -8.96
CA GLU A 14 18.88 -23.11 -9.97
C GLU A 14 17.87 -22.49 -10.95
N SER A 15 16.56 -22.72 -10.86
CA SER A 15 15.60 -22.27 -11.85
C SER A 15 14.60 -21.18 -11.38
N GLU A 16 14.81 -20.57 -10.22
CA GLU A 16 14.02 -19.38 -9.89
C GLU A 16 14.52 -18.18 -10.73
N PRO A 17 13.60 -17.42 -11.35
CA PRO A 17 14.01 -16.25 -12.15
C PRO A 17 14.76 -15.26 -11.25
N GLU A 18 15.83 -14.65 -11.77
CA GLU A 18 16.68 -13.67 -11.05
C GLU A 18 15.90 -12.56 -10.34
N THR A 19 14.69 -12.26 -10.82
CA THR A 19 13.75 -11.33 -10.19
C THR A 19 13.21 -11.82 -8.84
N ALA A 20 13.16 -13.13 -8.60
CA ALA A 20 12.72 -13.70 -7.32
C ALA A 20 13.79 -13.56 -6.21
N ARG A 21 15.06 -13.38 -6.59
CA ARG A 21 16.18 -13.16 -5.66
C ARG A 21 16.40 -11.68 -5.33
N ALA A 22 15.81 -10.76 -6.10
CA ALA A 22 15.96 -9.34 -5.85
C ALA A 22 15.12 -8.91 -4.64
N LYS A 23 15.77 -8.38 -3.62
CA LYS A 23 15.12 -7.88 -2.40
C LYS A 23 14.84 -6.37 -2.51
N LEU A 24 13.69 -5.95 -2.00
CA LEU A 24 13.38 -4.53 -1.87
C LEU A 24 14.27 -3.92 -0.78
N PHE A 25 14.88 -2.78 -1.06
CA PHE A 25 15.88 -2.11 -0.21
C PHE A 25 17.07 -3.00 0.20
N GLY A 26 17.26 -4.17 -0.45
CA GLY A 26 18.32 -5.13 -0.12
C GLY A 26 17.97 -6.11 1.00
N GLU A 27 16.83 -5.97 1.65
CA GLU A 27 16.45 -6.72 2.87
C GLU A 27 15.16 -7.53 2.68
N TRP A 28 14.11 -6.95 2.11
CA TRP A 28 12.76 -7.50 2.12
C TRP A 28 12.46 -8.34 0.89
N THR A 29 11.96 -9.55 1.09
CA THR A 29 11.53 -10.45 0.02
C THR A 29 10.21 -9.96 -0.58
N VAL A 30 10.10 -10.02 -1.91
CA VAL A 30 8.90 -9.63 -2.67
C VAL A 30 8.07 -10.83 -3.12
N THR A 31 8.53 -12.04 -2.81
CA THR A 31 7.84 -13.30 -3.08
C THR A 31 6.92 -13.67 -1.92
N ASP A 32 5.97 -14.56 -2.17
CA ASP A 32 5.07 -15.15 -1.16
C ASP A 32 4.18 -14.13 -0.43
N ILE A 33 3.67 -13.14 -1.18
CA ILE A 33 2.72 -12.16 -0.65
C ILE A 33 1.29 -12.68 -0.85
N GLU A 34 0.57 -12.80 0.24
CA GLU A 34 -0.82 -13.22 0.26
C GLU A 34 -1.76 -12.03 0.08
N TYR A 35 -2.81 -12.21 -0.72
CA TYR A 35 -3.87 -11.24 -0.95
C TYR A 35 -5.18 -11.76 -0.38
N THR A 36 -5.82 -10.98 0.48
CA THR A 36 -7.12 -11.33 1.08
C THR A 36 -8.28 -10.93 0.18
N ASP A 37 -8.17 -9.78 -0.52
CA ASP A 37 -9.22 -9.27 -1.41
C ASP A 37 -8.83 -9.48 -2.88
N PRO A 38 -9.40 -10.49 -3.57
CA PRO A 38 -9.10 -10.77 -4.98
C PRO A 38 -9.47 -9.61 -5.92
N SER A 39 -10.31 -8.67 -5.49
CA SER A 39 -10.67 -7.51 -6.31
C SER A 39 -9.54 -6.49 -6.43
N THR A 40 -8.68 -6.40 -5.45
CA THR A 40 -7.54 -5.47 -5.39
C THR A 40 -6.23 -6.08 -5.85
N GLU A 41 -6.09 -7.41 -5.81
CA GLU A 41 -4.88 -8.16 -6.19
C GLU A 41 -4.29 -7.68 -7.53
N ARG A 42 -5.11 -7.60 -8.58
CA ARG A 42 -4.66 -7.15 -9.91
C ARG A 42 -4.07 -5.73 -9.93
N TYR A 43 -4.41 -4.89 -8.96
CA TYR A 43 -4.01 -3.48 -8.88
C TYR A 43 -2.94 -3.20 -7.83
N ILE A 44 -2.49 -4.25 -7.13
CA ILE A 44 -1.38 -4.21 -6.18
C ILE A 44 -0.23 -5.02 -6.76
N THR A 45 0.74 -4.33 -7.34
CA THR A 45 1.95 -4.97 -7.87
C THR A 45 3.08 -4.79 -6.87
N VAL A 46 3.78 -5.87 -6.55
CA VAL A 46 4.97 -5.84 -5.71
C VAL A 46 6.19 -6.18 -6.56
N THR A 47 7.10 -5.23 -6.66
CA THR A 47 8.38 -5.40 -7.35
C THR A 47 9.52 -4.89 -6.48
N PRO A 48 10.74 -5.42 -6.60
CA PRO A 48 11.88 -4.97 -5.80
C PRO A 48 12.41 -3.58 -6.18
N ILE A 49 11.65 -2.82 -6.96
CA ILE A 49 12.03 -1.51 -7.47
C ILE A 49 11.21 -0.44 -6.75
N ALA A 50 11.87 0.42 -5.99
CA ALA A 50 11.25 1.55 -5.30
C ALA A 50 11.21 2.84 -6.13
N HIS A 51 11.92 2.89 -7.27
CA HIS A 51 12.00 4.08 -8.13
C HIS A 51 12.17 3.69 -9.59
N THR A 52 11.09 3.80 -10.38
CA THR A 52 11.07 3.40 -11.79
C THR A 52 11.43 4.54 -12.75
N MET A 53 11.41 5.82 -12.32
CA MET A 53 11.55 7.04 -13.16
C MET A 53 10.57 7.07 -14.35
N GLY A 54 9.59 6.18 -14.38
CA GLY A 54 8.68 5.98 -15.50
C GLY A 54 7.56 7.03 -15.58
N ARG A 55 7.11 7.30 -16.81
CA ARG A 55 5.88 8.07 -17.07
C ARG A 55 4.69 7.12 -17.10
N HIS A 56 4.06 6.94 -15.95
CA HIS A 56 2.97 5.97 -15.80
C HIS A 56 1.58 6.56 -16.03
N ALA A 57 1.49 7.90 -16.20
CA ALA A 57 0.23 8.59 -16.48
C ALA A 57 -0.22 8.55 -17.94
N ASP A 58 0.66 8.15 -18.87
CA ASP A 58 0.40 8.19 -20.31
C ASP A 58 -0.68 7.19 -20.76
N LYS A 59 -0.83 6.08 -20.06
CA LYS A 59 -1.82 5.04 -20.34
C LYS A 59 -2.74 4.82 -19.16
N GLN A 60 -4.03 4.61 -19.44
CA GLN A 60 -5.02 4.24 -18.46
C GLN A 60 -4.61 2.94 -17.74
N PHE A 61 -4.76 2.89 -16.43
CA PHE A 61 -4.39 1.79 -15.53
C PHE A 61 -2.90 1.45 -15.43
N LYS A 62 -2.00 2.08 -16.19
CA LYS A 62 -0.57 1.79 -16.14
C LYS A 62 0.06 2.04 -14.76
N LYS A 63 -0.52 2.89 -13.95
CA LYS A 63 -0.06 3.12 -12.58
C LYS A 63 -0.20 1.89 -11.67
N SER A 64 -1.03 0.90 -12.01
CA SER A 64 -1.12 -0.36 -11.26
C SER A 64 0.09 -1.28 -11.45
N GLU A 65 0.87 -1.08 -12.53
CA GLU A 65 2.11 -1.81 -12.80
C GLU A 65 3.29 -1.31 -11.93
N ILE A 66 3.13 -0.14 -11.30
CA ILE A 66 4.13 0.40 -10.37
C ILE A 66 4.04 -0.34 -9.05
N SER A 67 5.20 -0.64 -8.44
CA SER A 67 5.25 -1.21 -7.10
C SER A 67 4.38 -0.42 -6.11
N ILE A 68 3.62 -1.12 -5.29
CA ILE A 68 2.77 -0.50 -4.25
C ILE A 68 3.62 0.36 -3.30
N VAL A 69 4.85 -0.05 -3.04
CA VAL A 69 5.80 0.71 -2.20
C VAL A 69 6.18 2.03 -2.87
N GLU A 70 6.48 2.04 -4.18
CA GLU A 70 6.74 3.29 -4.90
C GLU A 70 5.50 4.19 -4.93
N ARG A 71 4.30 3.62 -5.05
CA ARG A 71 3.04 4.39 -4.97
C ARG A 71 2.85 5.03 -3.60
N LEU A 72 3.17 4.32 -2.51
CA LEU A 72 3.16 4.86 -1.16
C LEU A 72 4.17 6.00 -1.01
N ILE A 73 5.43 5.82 -1.45
CA ILE A 73 6.47 6.86 -1.46
C ILE A 73 5.98 8.11 -2.21
N ASN A 74 5.42 7.92 -3.41
CA ASN A 74 4.89 9.02 -4.21
C ASN A 74 3.72 9.73 -3.52
N ARG A 75 2.94 9.02 -2.71
CA ARG A 75 1.82 9.61 -1.97
C ARG A 75 2.29 10.42 -0.76
N LEU A 76 3.31 9.96 -0.06
CA LEU A 76 3.93 10.70 1.05
C LEU A 76 4.53 12.04 0.60
N MET A 77 4.98 12.14 -0.67
CA MET A 77 5.48 13.40 -1.23
C MET A 77 4.40 14.43 -1.58
N GLN A 78 3.11 14.07 -1.58
CA GLN A 78 2.03 14.95 -2.08
C GLN A 78 1.52 15.97 -1.06
N THR A 79 2.14 16.07 0.10
CA THR A 79 1.87 17.15 1.07
C THR A 79 2.66 18.40 0.69
N ASP A 80 2.13 19.59 0.99
CA ASP A 80 2.69 20.87 0.56
C ASP A 80 4.18 21.04 0.91
N GLU A 81 4.57 20.63 2.11
CA GLU A 81 5.93 20.75 2.61
C GLU A 81 6.90 19.70 2.03
N ASN A 82 6.38 18.54 1.58
CA ASN A 82 7.19 17.41 1.11
C ASN A 82 7.15 17.22 -0.40
N THR A 83 6.57 18.16 -1.13
CA THR A 83 6.43 18.08 -2.59
C THR A 83 7.79 17.89 -3.27
N GLY A 84 7.95 16.81 -4.04
CA GLY A 84 9.16 16.49 -4.79
C GLY A 84 10.32 15.91 -3.99
N LYS A 85 10.21 15.76 -2.68
CA LYS A 85 11.28 15.19 -1.81
C LYS A 85 11.25 13.66 -1.80
N LYS A 86 11.41 13.02 -2.98
CA LYS A 86 11.28 11.56 -3.11
C LYS A 86 12.31 10.80 -2.29
N GLN A 87 13.55 11.28 -2.21
CA GLN A 87 14.59 10.63 -1.44
C GLN A 87 14.27 10.62 0.06
N LEU A 88 13.77 11.74 0.61
CA LEU A 88 13.30 11.81 1.99
C LEU A 88 12.16 10.83 2.24
N ALA A 89 11.15 10.79 1.35
CA ALA A 89 10.04 9.87 1.46
C ALA A 89 10.48 8.40 1.37
N THR A 90 11.48 8.09 0.55
CA THR A 90 12.08 6.75 0.49
C THR A 90 12.75 6.37 1.81
N SER A 91 13.55 7.26 2.40
CA SER A 91 14.19 7.02 3.70
C SER A 91 13.17 6.79 4.82
N ILE A 92 12.07 7.57 4.83
CA ILE A 92 10.97 7.40 5.79
C ILE A 92 10.33 6.01 5.65
N VAL A 93 10.10 5.53 4.42
CA VAL A 93 9.50 4.20 4.20
C VAL A 93 10.46 3.08 4.59
N THR A 94 11.76 3.22 4.29
CA THR A 94 12.77 2.23 4.69
C THR A 94 12.82 2.09 6.20
N GLU A 95 12.99 3.20 6.93
CA GLU A 95 13.01 3.22 8.39
C GLU A 95 11.69 2.71 9.00
N ALA A 96 10.54 3.06 8.40
CA ALA A 96 9.25 2.55 8.87
C ALA A 96 9.12 1.03 8.70
N PHE A 97 9.66 0.46 7.62
CA PHE A 97 9.64 -0.99 7.40
C PHE A 97 10.51 -1.73 8.43
N GLU A 98 11.65 -1.18 8.81
CA GLU A 98 12.47 -1.71 9.91
C GLU A 98 11.66 -1.74 11.22
N ILE A 99 11.00 -0.61 11.56
CA ILE A 99 10.15 -0.51 12.77
C ILE A 99 8.97 -1.49 12.72
N VAL A 100 8.33 -1.65 11.56
CA VAL A 100 7.22 -2.61 11.39
C VAL A 100 7.71 -4.03 11.64
N HIS A 101 8.84 -4.42 11.05
CA HIS A 101 9.42 -5.75 11.24
C HIS A 101 9.79 -6.00 12.72
N GLU A 102 10.38 -5.03 13.39
CA GLU A 102 10.71 -5.14 14.83
C GLU A 102 9.46 -5.33 15.71
N ARG A 103 8.31 -4.79 15.30
CA ARG A 103 7.06 -4.87 16.08
C ARG A 103 6.22 -6.09 15.79
N THR A 104 6.21 -6.57 14.54
CA THR A 104 5.31 -7.64 14.08
C THR A 104 6.03 -8.95 13.81
N ASP A 105 7.36 -8.93 13.63
CA ASP A 105 8.18 -10.06 13.18
C ASP A 105 7.73 -10.64 11.81
N GLU A 106 6.96 -9.85 11.05
CA GLU A 106 6.44 -10.22 9.74
C GLU A 106 7.17 -9.45 8.62
N ASN A 107 6.94 -9.85 7.36
CA ASN A 107 7.42 -9.09 6.21
C ASN A 107 6.67 -7.75 6.09
N PRO A 108 7.34 -6.58 6.19
CA PRO A 108 6.69 -5.28 6.13
C PRO A 108 5.87 -5.04 4.85
N ILE A 109 6.23 -5.71 3.75
CA ILE A 109 5.49 -5.63 2.49
C ILE A 109 4.12 -6.31 2.63
N GLN A 110 4.07 -7.46 3.33
CA GLN A 110 2.82 -8.14 3.63
C GLN A 110 1.91 -7.28 4.51
N VAL A 111 2.48 -6.68 5.56
CA VAL A 111 1.76 -5.75 6.43
C VAL A 111 1.21 -4.55 5.64
N LEU A 112 1.99 -4.00 4.69
CA LEU A 112 1.54 -2.92 3.81
C LEU A 112 0.37 -3.37 2.93
N VAL A 113 0.42 -4.56 2.32
CA VAL A 113 -0.67 -5.07 1.47
C VAL A 113 -1.94 -5.24 2.29
N SER A 114 -1.86 -5.87 3.47
CA SER A 114 -2.99 -6.03 4.38
C SER A 114 -3.56 -4.68 4.84
N ALA A 115 -2.70 -3.71 5.16
CA ALA A 115 -3.10 -2.36 5.52
C ALA A 115 -3.84 -1.64 4.39
N VAL A 116 -3.39 -1.80 3.13
CA VAL A 116 -4.06 -1.22 1.95
C VAL A 116 -5.42 -1.87 1.72
N GLU A 117 -5.53 -3.19 1.83
CA GLU A 117 -6.81 -3.91 1.66
C GLU A 117 -7.84 -3.50 2.72
N ASN A 118 -7.42 -3.43 3.98
CA ASN A 118 -8.27 -3.04 5.11
C ASN A 118 -8.68 -1.56 5.08
N SER A 119 -7.85 -0.67 4.53
CA SER A 119 -8.14 0.77 4.41
C SER A 119 -8.87 1.15 3.13
N ALA A 120 -9.14 0.21 2.23
CA ALA A 120 -9.73 0.47 0.92
C ALA A 120 -11.26 0.53 0.99
N PRO A 121 -11.92 1.70 0.80
CA PRO A 121 -13.36 1.81 0.88
C PRO A 121 -14.05 1.10 -0.29
N ARG A 122 -15.12 0.37 -0.02
CA ARG A 122 -15.90 -0.37 -1.02
C ARG A 122 -16.97 0.49 -1.68
N GLU A 123 -17.54 1.43 -0.91
CA GLU A 123 -18.61 2.33 -1.37
C GLU A 123 -18.22 3.79 -1.15
N GLU A 124 -18.69 4.66 -2.03
CA GLU A 124 -18.58 6.11 -1.88
C GLU A 124 -19.85 6.81 -2.36
N THR A 125 -20.02 8.08 -1.97
CA THR A 125 -21.14 8.90 -2.47
C THR A 125 -20.72 9.72 -3.67
N VAL A 126 -21.56 9.70 -4.71
CA VAL A 126 -21.46 10.60 -5.87
C VAL A 126 -22.61 11.58 -5.85
N ARG A 127 -22.33 12.85 -6.10
CA ARG A 127 -23.34 13.90 -6.20
C ARG A 127 -23.82 14.02 -7.63
N LEU A 128 -25.05 13.59 -7.87
CA LEU A 128 -25.72 13.74 -9.17
C LEU A 128 -26.53 15.03 -9.20
N LYS A 129 -26.41 15.79 -10.28
CA LYS A 129 -27.18 17.03 -10.47
C LYS A 129 -28.38 16.77 -11.37
N TYR A 130 -29.58 16.96 -10.83
CA TYR A 130 -30.82 16.88 -11.56
C TYR A 130 -31.53 18.25 -11.49
N GLY A 131 -31.63 18.95 -12.62
CA GLY A 131 -32.38 20.25 -12.69
C GLY A 131 -31.85 21.31 -11.68
N GLY A 132 -30.54 21.31 -11.37
CA GLY A 132 -29.94 22.25 -10.40
C GLY A 132 -29.89 21.73 -8.96
N ILE A 133 -30.58 20.65 -8.63
CA ILE A 133 -30.57 20.01 -7.30
C ILE A 133 -29.46 18.95 -7.27
N SER A 134 -28.63 18.97 -6.23
CA SER A 134 -27.57 17.99 -6.01
C SER A 134 -28.06 16.88 -5.08
N VAL A 135 -28.21 15.66 -5.60
CA VAL A 135 -28.63 14.48 -4.84
C VAL A 135 -27.45 13.55 -4.63
N PRO A 136 -27.06 13.22 -3.40
CA PRO A 136 -26.05 12.19 -3.12
C PRO A 136 -26.64 10.81 -3.44
N LYS A 137 -25.83 9.95 -4.07
CA LYS A 137 -26.17 8.55 -4.34
C LYS A 137 -24.98 7.67 -4.02
N ALA A 138 -25.21 6.54 -3.34
CA ALA A 138 -24.20 5.53 -3.09
C ALA A 138 -23.81 4.82 -4.40
N VAL A 139 -22.52 4.60 -4.58
CA VAL A 139 -21.95 3.84 -5.71
C VAL A 139 -20.78 3.00 -5.25
N ASP A 140 -20.56 1.86 -5.91
CA ASP A 140 -19.39 1.03 -5.67
C ASP A 140 -18.11 1.70 -6.21
N VAL A 141 -17.03 1.56 -5.47
CA VAL A 141 -15.73 2.12 -5.84
C VAL A 141 -14.96 1.14 -6.71
N ALA A 142 -14.45 1.60 -7.86
CA ALA A 142 -13.59 0.78 -8.71
C ALA A 142 -12.32 0.35 -7.96
N PRO A 143 -11.84 -0.91 -8.13
CA PRO A 143 -10.73 -1.46 -7.33
C PRO A 143 -9.46 -0.62 -7.35
N GLN A 144 -9.06 -0.10 -8.52
CA GLN A 144 -7.90 0.79 -8.60
C GLN A 144 -8.06 2.06 -7.76
N ARG A 145 -9.27 2.63 -7.73
CA ARG A 145 -9.57 3.81 -6.92
C ARG A 145 -9.58 3.47 -5.42
N ARG A 146 -10.00 2.26 -5.06
CA ARG A 146 -9.93 1.74 -3.68
C ARG A 146 -8.49 1.76 -3.18
N VAL A 147 -7.55 1.18 -3.94
CA VAL A 147 -6.10 1.19 -3.61
C VAL A 147 -5.54 2.62 -3.55
N ASP A 148 -5.91 3.50 -4.49
CA ASP A 148 -5.48 4.90 -4.47
C ASP A 148 -5.97 5.66 -3.23
N GLN A 149 -7.20 5.39 -2.79
CA GLN A 149 -7.78 6.02 -1.60
C GLN A 149 -7.13 5.49 -0.32
N ALA A 150 -6.89 4.18 -0.22
CA ALA A 150 -6.19 3.59 0.91
C ALA A 150 -4.80 4.22 1.11
N LEU A 151 -4.00 4.29 0.04
CA LEU A 151 -2.69 4.95 0.08
C LEU A 151 -2.79 6.43 0.46
N LYS A 152 -3.86 7.12 0.04
CA LYS A 152 -4.10 8.51 0.42
C LYS A 152 -4.37 8.62 1.92
N PHE A 153 -5.23 7.79 2.48
CA PHE A 153 -5.56 7.83 3.90
C PHE A 153 -4.36 7.48 4.79
N LEU A 154 -3.57 6.48 4.39
CA LEU A 154 -2.33 6.14 5.08
C LEU A 154 -1.38 7.35 5.10
N ALA A 155 -1.14 8.01 3.96
CA ALA A 155 -0.25 9.16 3.90
C ALA A 155 -0.78 10.38 4.69
N GLU A 156 -2.08 10.65 4.66
CA GLU A 156 -2.71 11.72 5.46
C GLU A 156 -2.61 11.42 6.95
N GLY A 157 -2.79 10.15 7.35
CA GLY A 157 -2.61 9.71 8.74
C GLY A 157 -1.18 9.90 9.25
N VAL A 158 -0.19 9.61 8.40
CA VAL A 158 1.24 9.86 8.72
C VAL A 158 1.52 11.34 8.90
N TYR A 159 1.03 12.19 7.99
CA TYR A 159 1.19 13.63 8.09
C TYR A 159 0.55 14.17 9.38
N GLY A 160 -0.70 13.78 9.67
CA GLY A 160 -1.39 14.20 10.88
C GLY A 160 -0.72 13.73 12.17
N GLY A 161 -0.14 12.52 12.16
CA GLY A 161 0.57 11.94 13.31
C GLY A 161 1.95 12.54 13.58
N SER A 162 2.65 12.99 12.52
CA SER A 162 4.00 13.55 12.64
C SER A 162 4.06 15.08 12.72
N PHE A 163 3.04 15.78 12.20
CA PHE A 163 3.06 17.24 12.13
C PHE A 163 2.94 17.88 13.52
N LYS A 164 3.93 18.67 13.90
CA LYS A 164 4.03 19.37 15.20
C LYS A 164 3.97 18.43 16.43
N THR A 165 4.36 17.17 16.26
CA THR A 165 4.48 16.19 17.33
C THR A 165 5.93 15.80 17.56
N THR A 166 6.20 15.04 18.61
CA THR A 166 7.54 14.47 18.88
C THR A 166 7.79 13.17 18.13
N THR A 167 6.75 12.60 17.49
CA THR A 167 6.81 11.35 16.75
C THR A 167 7.46 11.56 15.39
N SER A 168 8.40 10.73 15.00
CA SER A 168 9.00 10.77 13.67
C SER A 168 7.99 10.35 12.58
N ALA A 169 8.20 10.80 11.34
CA ALA A 169 7.33 10.40 10.24
C ALA A 169 7.40 8.88 9.96
N ALA A 170 8.56 8.27 10.16
CA ALA A 170 8.75 6.82 10.02
C ALA A 170 7.99 6.05 11.10
N GLU A 171 8.05 6.51 12.34
CA GLU A 171 7.31 5.91 13.45
C GLU A 171 5.80 6.08 13.28
N ALA A 172 5.33 7.26 12.82
CA ALA A 172 3.93 7.50 12.51
C ALA A 172 3.45 6.58 11.36
N LEU A 173 4.27 6.37 10.31
CA LEU A 173 3.96 5.44 9.23
C LEU A 173 3.87 3.99 9.74
N ALA A 174 4.83 3.55 10.54
CA ALA A 174 4.80 2.21 11.13
C ALA A 174 3.54 1.98 11.98
N GLN A 175 3.13 2.95 12.79
CA GLN A 175 1.89 2.88 13.56
C GLN A 175 0.65 2.78 12.67
N GLN A 176 0.59 3.58 11.59
CA GLN A 176 -0.53 3.53 10.64
C GLN A 176 -0.58 2.20 9.90
N LEU A 177 0.56 1.62 9.49
CA LEU A 177 0.60 0.34 8.79
C LEU A 177 0.16 -0.82 9.69
N VAL A 178 0.72 -0.92 10.89
CA VAL A 178 0.37 -2.00 11.84
C VAL A 178 -1.09 -1.88 12.29
N GLY A 179 -1.56 -0.70 12.62
CA GLY A 179 -2.95 -0.49 13.03
C GLY A 179 -3.93 -0.79 11.89
N ALA A 180 -3.64 -0.36 10.66
CA ALA A 180 -4.49 -0.65 9.50
C ALA A 180 -4.47 -2.13 9.10
N ALA A 181 -3.32 -2.83 9.22
CA ALA A 181 -3.25 -4.26 8.97
C ALA A 181 -4.13 -5.06 9.96
N ASN A 182 -4.24 -4.60 11.19
CA ASN A 182 -5.11 -5.18 12.22
C ASN A 182 -6.58 -4.68 12.16
N ASP A 183 -6.95 -3.89 11.13
CA ASP A 183 -8.28 -3.26 10.97
C ASP A 183 -8.72 -2.45 12.22
N ASP A 184 -7.75 -1.78 12.88
CA ASP A 184 -8.03 -0.98 14.06
C ASP A 184 -8.68 0.36 13.66
N VAL A 185 -9.91 0.56 14.12
CA VAL A 185 -10.73 1.76 13.86
C VAL A 185 -10.09 3.04 14.45
N GLN A 186 -9.19 2.93 15.40
CA GLN A 186 -8.46 4.09 15.92
C GLN A 186 -7.43 4.63 14.92
N THR A 187 -7.03 3.81 13.95
CA THR A 187 -6.14 4.21 12.86
C THR A 187 -6.86 5.17 11.92
N TYR A 188 -6.22 6.28 11.57
CA TYR A 188 -6.80 7.29 10.70
C TYR A 188 -7.32 6.71 9.38
N ALA A 189 -6.56 5.81 8.75
CA ALA A 189 -6.91 5.23 7.46
C ALA A 189 -8.21 4.39 7.54
N VAL A 190 -8.34 3.53 8.54
CA VAL A 190 -9.53 2.70 8.77
C VAL A 190 -10.74 3.56 9.14
N ASN A 191 -10.55 4.53 10.02
CA ASN A 191 -11.61 5.47 10.43
C ASN A 191 -12.18 6.23 9.22
N GLN A 192 -11.31 6.71 8.30
CA GLN A 192 -11.73 7.41 7.09
C GLN A 192 -12.48 6.49 6.11
N LYS A 193 -12.09 5.22 6.01
CA LYS A 193 -12.82 4.21 5.25
C LYS A 193 -14.23 4.04 5.81
N GLU A 194 -14.35 3.77 7.11
CA GLU A 194 -15.65 3.55 7.76
C GLU A 194 -16.56 4.77 7.69
N GLU A 195 -16.02 5.98 7.85
CA GLU A 195 -16.79 7.22 7.71
C GLU A 195 -17.37 7.36 6.30
N LYS A 196 -16.57 7.09 5.25
CA LYS A 196 -17.06 7.13 3.87
C LYS A 196 -18.14 6.09 3.59
N GLU A 197 -17.94 4.86 4.03
CA GLU A 197 -18.92 3.79 3.86
C GLU A 197 -20.21 4.07 4.65
N ARG A 198 -20.10 4.64 5.84
CA ARG A 198 -21.25 5.08 6.64
C ARG A 198 -22.06 6.17 5.93
N VAL A 199 -21.38 7.16 5.33
CA VAL A 199 -22.05 8.22 4.56
C VAL A 199 -22.67 7.64 3.29
N ALA A 200 -22.02 6.69 2.63
CA ALA A 200 -22.56 6.00 1.47
C ALA A 200 -23.81 5.18 1.83
N ALA A 201 -23.78 4.43 2.93
CA ALA A 201 -24.93 3.68 3.42
C ALA A 201 -26.16 4.57 3.70
N ALA A 202 -25.95 5.79 4.19
CA ALA A 202 -27.02 6.77 4.41
C ALA A 202 -27.57 7.39 3.11
N ALA A 203 -26.87 7.25 1.98
CA ALA A 203 -27.24 7.80 0.66
C ALA A 203 -27.79 6.74 -0.32
N ARG A 204 -28.10 5.55 0.17
CA ARG A 204 -28.74 4.45 -0.62
C ARG A 204 -30.19 4.73 -0.94
#